data_15f6de33d13baf829e4cb7a8a7e6fbb4
#
_entry.id   15f6de33d13baf829e4cb7a8a7e6fbb4
#
_cell.length_a   1.000
_cell.length_b   1.000
_cell.length_c   1.000
_cell.angle_alpha   90.00
_cell.angle_beta   90.00
_cell.angle_gamma   90.00
#
_symmetry.space_group_name_H-M   'P 1'
#
loop_
_entity.id
_entity.type
_entity.pdbx_description
1 polymer ?
#
loop_
_entity_poly.entity_id
_entity_poly.type
_entity_poly.pdbx_seq_one_letter_code
_entity_poly.pdbx_strand_id
1 'polypeptide(L)'
;MKTLIYFLPLLLSANLWAQTSQYSPLQGPSDDYLDRAQTLAPQLEGPHSSLRPFLRSDLRKLASQSPDSSYLLADNALWDSLAPAAKSFWSHFYRQKANLYALQAGDFYFSVNPLLHLQAGGERLEDGSQNLLFLNRRGLRLEGDIAKRLFFSTTLTENQAAYSTHIQKRISQFGAVPGAGFYKVYDSQLTDAPEDGVDYLLAQGHIGVQLMPYISARLGHGRHFIGDGHRSLLLSDFSNNYFYLQLDTRIWRLHYRNIFAELTQDHAPIANGLYPKKYLAAHYLDLKLSKNLQIGLFEAIVFGREQGFELQYLNPLIFYRAVEQGLGSPDNAMLGLNFRWDFLRRFAFYGQVVIDEFVFSEVFRSPSAANGGWWANKQGLQLGLKYRNLANINHLDLQLEFNTVRPYTYTFRDSSASYTHYNQPLAHPLGANFREFLAIIRYQPMPKLQLRAQCTYAFYGQDSSGSNWGSNIHLSYITREQEYGNQIGQGLATHLLYLDLLGSYQLRHNLFVDLGLSFRQEKITGLTESPQALWGRLGLRWNMLERGQDF
;
A
#
# COMPACT_ATOMS: atom_id res chain seq x y z
N MET A 1 48.41 26.23 -25.77
CA MET A 1 47.20 25.86 -26.54
C MET A 1 47.00 24.34 -26.58
N LYS A 2 47.08 23.61 -25.48
CA LYS A 2 46.90 22.14 -25.42
C LYS A 2 46.10 21.67 -24.18
N THR A 3 45.35 22.52 -23.52
CA THR A 3 44.64 22.19 -22.28
C THR A 3 43.11 22.36 -22.36
N LEU A 4 42.53 22.45 -23.57
CA LEU A 4 41.07 22.71 -23.75
C LEU A 4 40.30 21.54 -24.40
N ILE A 5 40.89 20.36 -24.54
CA ILE A 5 40.25 19.23 -25.27
C ILE A 5 39.73 18.11 -24.33
N TYR A 6 40.01 18.16 -23.05
CA TYR A 6 39.57 17.09 -22.11
C TYR A 6 38.23 17.36 -21.39
N PHE A 7 37.54 18.47 -21.65
CA PHE A 7 36.24 18.76 -21.02
C PHE A 7 35.02 18.47 -21.90
N LEU A 8 35.18 18.04 -23.14
CA LEU A 8 34.07 17.82 -24.07
C LEU A 8 33.38 16.44 -23.96
N PRO A 9 33.98 15.34 -23.44
CA PRO A 9 33.26 14.07 -23.30
C PRO A 9 32.32 14.01 -22.07
N LEU A 10 32.49 14.89 -21.09
CA LEU A 10 31.65 14.91 -19.89
C LEU A 10 30.29 15.58 -20.09
N LEU A 11 30.12 16.33 -21.18
CA LEU A 11 28.83 17.01 -21.50
C LEU A 11 27.89 16.15 -22.36
N LEU A 12 28.36 15.08 -22.98
CA LEU A 12 27.55 14.19 -23.83
C LEU A 12 26.87 13.04 -23.06
N SER A 13 27.27 12.77 -21.83
CA SER A 13 26.62 11.79 -20.95
C SER A 13 25.44 12.36 -20.12
N ALA A 14 25.19 13.66 -20.22
CA ALA A 14 24.18 14.35 -19.41
C ALA A 14 22.73 14.22 -19.91
N ASN A 15 22.49 13.63 -21.09
CA ASN A 15 21.18 13.59 -21.72
C ASN A 15 20.28 12.39 -21.35
N LEU A 16 20.72 11.49 -20.45
CA LEU A 16 19.97 10.29 -20.05
C LEU A 16 19.18 10.43 -18.72
N TRP A 17 19.10 11.64 -18.16
CA TRP A 17 18.72 11.82 -16.75
C TRP A 17 17.37 12.52 -16.52
N ALA A 18 16.59 12.80 -17.54
CA ALA A 18 15.41 13.64 -17.46
C ALA A 18 14.20 13.03 -16.71
N GLN A 19 14.23 11.75 -16.31
CA GLN A 19 13.11 11.06 -15.65
C GLN A 19 13.50 10.45 -14.30
N THR A 20 14.52 10.96 -13.66
CA THR A 20 15.16 10.30 -12.50
C THR A 20 14.44 10.52 -11.19
N SER A 21 13.62 11.56 -11.06
CA SER A 21 13.02 11.99 -9.79
C SER A 21 11.59 11.47 -9.56
N GLN A 22 11.02 10.73 -10.52
CA GLN A 22 9.67 10.17 -10.41
C GLN A 22 9.64 8.91 -9.54
N TYR A 23 8.49 8.66 -8.91
CA TYR A 23 8.26 7.48 -8.07
C TYR A 23 7.53 6.37 -8.83
N SER A 24 7.81 5.11 -8.46
CA SER A 24 7.03 3.96 -8.92
C SER A 24 5.64 3.96 -8.30
N PRO A 25 4.62 3.37 -8.94
CA PRO A 25 3.34 3.12 -8.29
C PRO A 25 3.50 2.15 -7.10
N LEU A 26 2.69 2.32 -6.05
CA LEU A 26 2.65 1.39 -4.92
C LEU A 26 2.10 0.04 -5.33
N GLN A 27 2.64 -1.04 -4.76
CA GLN A 27 2.27 -2.44 -5.01
C GLN A 27 2.29 -2.82 -6.51
N GLY A 28 3.16 -2.18 -7.26
CA GLY A 28 3.36 -2.50 -8.67
C GLY A 28 4.35 -3.63 -8.89
N PRO A 29 4.44 -4.14 -10.13
CA PRO A 29 5.47 -5.12 -10.52
C PRO A 29 6.89 -4.66 -10.22
N SER A 30 7.12 -3.36 -10.14
CA SER A 30 8.39 -2.76 -9.72
C SER A 30 8.82 -3.18 -8.32
N ASP A 31 7.85 -3.32 -7.41
CA ASP A 31 8.10 -3.69 -6.02
C ASP A 31 8.52 -5.15 -5.94
N ASP A 32 7.82 -6.05 -6.63
CA ASP A 32 8.16 -7.47 -6.72
C ASP A 32 9.54 -7.68 -7.38
N TYR A 33 9.84 -6.87 -8.39
CA TYR A 33 11.15 -6.93 -9.04
C TYR A 33 12.27 -6.49 -8.11
N LEU A 34 12.12 -5.36 -7.42
CA LEU A 34 13.12 -4.91 -6.45
C LEU A 34 13.40 -5.98 -5.41
N ASP A 35 12.34 -6.53 -4.85
CA ASP A 35 12.38 -7.61 -3.88
C ASP A 35 13.15 -8.83 -4.41
N ARG A 36 12.83 -9.25 -5.64
CA ARG A 36 13.50 -10.36 -6.29
C ARG A 36 14.98 -10.07 -6.54
N ALA A 37 15.30 -8.91 -7.09
CA ALA A 37 16.66 -8.52 -7.39
C ALA A 37 17.54 -8.43 -6.13
N GLN A 38 17.00 -7.88 -5.04
CA GLN A 38 17.72 -7.80 -3.76
C GLN A 38 17.97 -9.18 -3.16
N THR A 39 16.98 -10.08 -3.19
CA THR A 39 17.14 -11.44 -2.64
C THR A 39 18.14 -12.28 -3.43
N LEU A 40 18.06 -12.25 -4.77
CA LEU A 40 18.96 -13.03 -5.64
C LEU A 40 20.40 -12.48 -5.67
N ALA A 41 20.54 -11.16 -5.53
CA ALA A 41 21.82 -10.47 -5.65
C ALA A 41 21.95 -9.36 -4.58
N PRO A 42 22.04 -9.71 -3.29
CA PRO A 42 22.08 -8.75 -2.19
C PRO A 42 23.29 -7.83 -2.19
N GLN A 43 24.32 -8.16 -2.99
CA GLN A 43 25.48 -7.30 -3.21
C GLN A 43 25.19 -6.07 -4.09
N LEU A 44 24.07 -6.05 -4.83
CA LEU A 44 23.70 -4.92 -5.68
C LEU A 44 23.24 -3.75 -4.81
N GLU A 45 23.63 -2.55 -5.20
CA GLU A 45 23.15 -1.35 -4.55
C GLU A 45 21.73 -1.04 -5.04
N GLY A 46 20.77 -1.10 -4.13
CA GLY A 46 19.36 -0.77 -4.36
C GLY A 46 18.79 0.12 -3.27
N PRO A 47 17.56 0.62 -3.44
CA PRO A 47 16.87 1.38 -2.40
C PRO A 47 16.60 0.52 -1.16
N HIS A 48 16.18 1.15 -0.09
CA HIS A 48 15.65 0.47 1.11
C HIS A 48 14.29 -0.11 0.78
N SER A 49 14.13 -1.43 0.87
CA SER A 49 12.95 -2.16 0.40
C SER A 49 11.66 -1.85 1.17
N SER A 50 11.81 -1.46 2.43
CA SER A 50 10.70 -1.18 3.35
C SER A 50 10.01 0.17 3.12
N LEU A 51 10.60 1.09 2.35
CA LEU A 51 10.13 2.48 2.16
C LEU A 51 9.56 2.70 0.76
N ARG A 52 8.29 2.38 0.57
CA ARG A 52 7.59 2.58 -0.71
C ARG A 52 6.82 3.92 -0.73
N PRO A 53 6.57 4.51 -1.89
CA PRO A 53 7.04 4.15 -3.25
C PRO A 53 8.54 4.42 -3.45
N PHE A 54 9.13 3.74 -4.44
CA PHE A 54 10.56 3.87 -4.78
C PHE A 54 10.79 4.93 -5.84
N LEU A 55 11.97 5.58 -5.81
CA LEU A 55 12.42 6.40 -6.93
C LEU A 55 12.74 5.52 -8.15
N ARG A 56 12.24 5.90 -9.31
CA ARG A 56 12.52 5.18 -10.56
C ARG A 56 14.00 5.16 -10.92
N SER A 57 14.77 6.19 -10.52
CA SER A 57 16.22 6.21 -10.66
C SER A 57 16.93 5.06 -9.94
N ASP A 58 16.51 4.78 -8.70
CA ASP A 58 17.08 3.72 -7.88
C ASP A 58 16.76 2.35 -8.48
N LEU A 59 15.54 2.19 -8.97
CA LEU A 59 15.11 0.97 -9.65
C LEU A 59 15.86 0.74 -10.96
N ARG A 60 16.11 1.79 -11.75
CA ARG A 60 16.93 1.71 -12.98
C ARG A 60 18.37 1.32 -12.70
N LYS A 61 18.98 1.92 -11.67
CA LYS A 61 20.33 1.57 -11.25
C LYS A 61 20.42 0.08 -10.90
N LEU A 62 19.47 -0.42 -10.14
CA LEU A 62 19.40 -1.84 -9.78
C LEU A 62 19.19 -2.72 -11.03
N ALA A 63 18.26 -2.34 -11.89
CA ALA A 63 17.92 -3.08 -13.09
C ALA A 63 19.09 -3.19 -14.08
N SER A 64 19.88 -2.14 -14.26
CA SER A 64 21.06 -2.17 -15.14
C SER A 64 22.13 -3.15 -14.67
N GLN A 65 22.10 -3.55 -13.40
CA GLN A 65 23.05 -4.48 -12.78
C GLN A 65 22.49 -5.90 -12.64
N SER A 66 21.19 -6.10 -12.86
CA SER A 66 20.51 -7.40 -12.64
C SER A 66 20.44 -8.23 -13.92
N PRO A 67 20.69 -9.56 -13.83
CA PRO A 67 20.54 -10.47 -14.96
C PRO A 67 19.09 -10.63 -15.44
N ASP A 68 18.10 -10.34 -14.57
CA ASP A 68 16.66 -10.49 -14.87
C ASP A 68 16.05 -9.25 -15.56
N SER A 69 16.88 -8.33 -16.06
CA SER A 69 16.43 -7.07 -16.67
C SER A 69 15.44 -7.23 -17.83
N SER A 70 15.50 -8.34 -18.58
CA SER A 70 14.58 -8.63 -19.69
C SER A 70 13.12 -8.83 -19.24
N TYR A 71 12.90 -9.35 -18.05
CA TYR A 71 11.57 -9.51 -17.45
C TYR A 71 10.99 -8.20 -16.93
N LEU A 72 11.85 -7.27 -16.56
CA LEU A 72 11.50 -5.91 -16.24
C LEU A 72 11.07 -5.07 -17.44
N LEU A 73 11.72 -5.32 -18.58
CA LEU A 73 11.40 -4.59 -19.82
C LEU A 73 9.96 -4.85 -20.28
N ALA A 74 9.34 -5.92 -19.79
CA ALA A 74 7.91 -6.17 -20.00
C ALA A 74 7.04 -5.20 -19.20
N ASP A 75 7.54 -4.72 -18.05
CA ASP A 75 6.86 -3.75 -17.19
C ASP A 75 7.52 -2.37 -17.31
N ASN A 76 6.86 -1.48 -18.02
CA ASN A 76 7.41 -0.18 -18.36
C ASN A 76 7.27 0.91 -17.29
N ALA A 77 6.75 0.62 -16.11
CA ALA A 77 6.80 1.56 -15.01
C ALA A 77 8.25 1.91 -14.61
N LEU A 78 9.22 1.06 -14.99
CA LEU A 78 10.66 1.26 -14.76
C LEU A 78 11.39 1.90 -15.93
N TRP A 79 10.90 1.65 -17.15
CA TRP A 79 11.60 2.03 -18.38
C TRP A 79 10.70 2.96 -19.18
N ASP A 80 10.64 4.20 -18.80
CA ASP A 80 10.30 5.25 -19.74
C ASP A 80 11.37 5.21 -20.83
N SER A 81 11.16 4.34 -21.79
CA SER A 81 12.06 4.20 -22.91
C SER A 81 12.05 5.51 -23.69
N LEU A 82 13.15 6.24 -23.61
CA LEU A 82 13.45 7.35 -24.51
C LEU A 82 13.65 6.85 -25.96
N ALA A 83 13.53 5.54 -26.20
CA ALA A 83 13.64 4.97 -27.52
C ALA A 83 12.55 5.56 -28.42
N PRO A 84 12.90 6.18 -29.56
CA PRO A 84 11.91 6.72 -30.49
C PRO A 84 11.00 5.60 -30.99
N ALA A 85 9.71 5.86 -31.02
CA ALA A 85 8.77 4.96 -31.68
C ALA A 85 9.05 4.92 -33.20
N ALA A 86 8.73 3.78 -33.83
CA ALA A 86 8.77 3.68 -35.28
C ALA A 86 7.93 4.78 -35.93
N LYS A 87 8.38 5.36 -37.04
CA LYS A 87 7.65 6.39 -37.79
C LYS A 87 6.26 5.86 -38.19
N SER A 88 5.21 6.45 -37.65
CA SER A 88 3.81 6.10 -37.91
C SER A 88 3.01 7.36 -38.14
N PHE A 89 1.80 7.24 -38.71
CA PHE A 89 0.79 8.31 -38.83
C PHE A 89 0.56 9.06 -37.48
N TRP A 90 0.74 8.37 -36.37
CA TRP A 90 0.68 8.91 -35.00
C TRP A 90 2.00 9.54 -34.53
N SER A 91 2.85 10.04 -35.41
CA SER A 91 4.19 10.55 -35.07
C SER A 91 4.23 11.73 -34.10
N HIS A 92 3.10 12.38 -33.84
CA HIS A 92 2.96 13.38 -32.78
C HIS A 92 2.68 12.74 -31.41
N PHE A 93 2.00 11.59 -31.42
CA PHE A 93 1.73 10.76 -30.25
C PHE A 93 2.66 9.55 -30.28
N TYR A 94 3.04 9.03 -29.13
CA TYR A 94 3.96 7.90 -29.00
C TYR A 94 5.33 8.11 -29.67
N ARG A 95 5.83 9.34 -29.66
CA ARG A 95 7.24 9.60 -30.05
C ARG A 95 8.19 8.78 -29.17
N GLN A 96 7.84 8.58 -27.94
CA GLN A 96 8.44 7.64 -27.01
C GLN A 96 7.50 6.46 -26.82
N LYS A 97 8.04 5.26 -26.80
CA LYS A 97 7.24 4.03 -26.73
C LYS A 97 6.37 3.96 -25.46
N ALA A 98 6.83 4.61 -24.38
CA ALA A 98 6.21 4.62 -23.06
C ALA A 98 5.09 5.65 -22.89
N ASN A 99 5.13 6.74 -23.60
CA ASN A 99 4.27 7.90 -23.33
C ASN A 99 3.38 8.24 -24.53
N LEU A 100 2.10 8.49 -24.27
CA LEU A 100 1.19 9.02 -25.28
C LEU A 100 1.73 10.34 -25.85
N TYR A 101 2.10 11.23 -24.95
CA TYR A 101 2.75 12.49 -25.29
C TYR A 101 3.93 12.71 -24.34
N ALA A 102 5.06 13.11 -24.88
CA ALA A 102 6.23 13.50 -24.09
C ALA A 102 6.94 14.67 -24.76
N LEU A 103 7.31 15.65 -23.95
CA LEU A 103 8.07 16.84 -24.32
C LEU A 103 9.35 16.90 -23.51
N GLN A 104 10.49 17.04 -24.22
CA GLN A 104 11.77 17.37 -23.64
C GLN A 104 12.24 18.68 -24.22
N ALA A 105 12.42 19.70 -23.39
CA ALA A 105 12.88 21.02 -23.79
C ALA A 105 13.96 21.51 -22.81
N GLY A 106 15.23 21.34 -23.16
CA GLY A 106 16.35 21.62 -22.26
C GLY A 106 16.24 20.77 -20.98
N ASP A 107 16.19 21.44 -19.85
CA ASP A 107 16.07 20.83 -18.51
C ASP A 107 14.62 20.55 -18.07
N PHE A 108 13.65 20.78 -18.95
CA PHE A 108 12.24 20.51 -18.70
C PHE A 108 11.82 19.21 -19.38
N TYR A 109 11.23 18.30 -18.60
CA TYR A 109 10.55 17.09 -19.09
C TYR A 109 9.08 17.10 -18.66
N PHE A 110 8.21 16.69 -19.58
CA PHE A 110 6.78 16.54 -19.32
C PHE A 110 6.21 15.37 -20.10
N SER A 111 5.33 14.59 -19.48
CA SER A 111 4.62 13.49 -20.14
C SER A 111 3.16 13.42 -19.74
N VAL A 112 2.33 12.94 -20.66
CA VAL A 112 0.89 12.70 -20.47
C VAL A 112 0.58 11.28 -20.89
N ASN A 113 -0.10 10.54 -20.01
CA ASN A 113 -0.50 9.16 -20.27
C ASN A 113 -1.97 8.93 -19.90
N PRO A 114 -2.77 8.31 -20.77
CA PRO A 114 -4.11 7.88 -20.44
C PRO A 114 -4.06 6.70 -19.49
N LEU A 115 -5.07 6.60 -18.64
CA LEU A 115 -5.30 5.50 -17.71
C LEU A 115 -6.63 4.85 -18.06
N LEU A 116 -6.62 3.53 -18.19
CA LEU A 116 -7.83 2.78 -18.48
C LEU A 116 -7.77 1.43 -17.75
N HIS A 117 -8.87 1.07 -17.09
CA HIS A 117 -9.10 -0.28 -16.59
C HIS A 117 -10.59 -0.61 -16.72
N LEU A 118 -10.90 -1.39 -17.72
CA LEU A 118 -12.23 -1.94 -17.96
C LEU A 118 -12.23 -3.38 -17.51
N GLN A 119 -13.23 -3.78 -16.73
CA GLN A 119 -13.41 -5.16 -16.28
C GLN A 119 -14.89 -5.51 -16.33
N ALA A 120 -15.19 -6.71 -16.78
CA ALA A 120 -16.50 -7.31 -16.72
C ALA A 120 -16.39 -8.69 -16.05
N GLY A 121 -17.41 -9.08 -15.33
CA GLY A 121 -17.41 -10.34 -14.60
C GLY A 121 -18.78 -10.75 -14.12
N GLY A 122 -18.83 -11.87 -13.42
CA GLY A 122 -20.03 -12.38 -12.78
C GLY A 122 -19.69 -13.06 -11.47
N GLU A 123 -20.54 -12.87 -10.48
CA GLU A 123 -20.49 -13.49 -9.17
C GLU A 123 -21.65 -14.48 -9.03
N ARG A 124 -21.36 -15.64 -8.47
CA ARG A 124 -22.36 -16.62 -8.06
C ARG A 124 -22.27 -16.82 -6.56
N LEU A 125 -23.40 -16.64 -5.88
CA LEU A 125 -23.53 -16.80 -4.44
C LEU A 125 -23.99 -18.22 -4.07
N GLU A 126 -23.94 -18.55 -2.80
CA GLU A 126 -24.31 -19.88 -2.26
C GLU A 126 -25.79 -20.23 -2.52
N ASP A 127 -26.69 -19.26 -2.44
CA ASP A 127 -28.11 -19.41 -2.72
C ASP A 127 -28.45 -19.60 -4.20
N GLY A 128 -27.43 -19.57 -5.07
CA GLY A 128 -27.55 -19.71 -6.51
C GLY A 128 -27.82 -18.39 -7.24
N SER A 129 -27.97 -17.28 -6.53
CA SER A 129 -28.11 -15.97 -7.15
C SER A 129 -26.85 -15.57 -7.90
N GLN A 130 -27.02 -14.74 -8.93
CA GLN A 130 -25.95 -14.29 -9.80
C GLN A 130 -25.98 -12.78 -9.95
N ASN A 131 -24.83 -12.14 -9.77
CA ASN A 131 -24.64 -10.72 -9.95
C ASN A 131 -23.66 -10.46 -11.10
N LEU A 132 -23.97 -9.49 -11.96
CA LEU A 132 -23.01 -8.98 -12.93
C LEU A 132 -22.09 -7.97 -12.23
N LEU A 133 -20.80 -8.11 -12.49
CA LEU A 133 -19.78 -7.24 -11.94
C LEU A 133 -19.14 -6.44 -13.06
N PHE A 134 -18.86 -5.19 -12.81
CA PHE A 134 -18.06 -4.38 -13.74
C PHE A 134 -17.19 -3.37 -13.02
N LEU A 135 -16.15 -2.94 -13.71
CA LEU A 135 -15.27 -1.86 -13.32
C LEU A 135 -14.92 -1.04 -14.54
N ASN A 136 -15.16 0.26 -14.46
CA ASN A 136 -14.80 1.23 -15.48
C ASN A 136 -13.99 2.36 -14.81
N ARG A 137 -12.67 2.25 -14.90
CA ARG A 137 -11.72 3.28 -14.42
C ARG A 137 -11.08 3.94 -15.61
N ARG A 138 -11.19 5.24 -15.70
CA ARG A 138 -10.62 6.06 -16.77
C ARG A 138 -9.98 7.30 -16.19
N GLY A 139 -8.89 7.75 -16.80
CA GLY A 139 -8.19 8.91 -16.26
C GLY A 139 -6.96 9.31 -17.03
N LEU A 140 -6.19 10.19 -16.41
CA LEU A 140 -4.96 10.73 -16.95
C LEU A 140 -3.88 10.75 -15.87
N ARG A 141 -2.64 10.55 -16.32
CA ARG A 141 -1.43 10.79 -15.53
C ARG A 141 -0.57 11.82 -16.21
N LEU A 142 -0.20 12.85 -15.47
CA LEU A 142 0.74 13.89 -15.87
C LEU A 142 1.98 13.75 -14.99
N GLU A 143 3.15 13.77 -15.59
CA GLU A 143 4.42 13.70 -14.86
C GLU A 143 5.41 14.69 -15.47
N GLY A 144 6.24 15.31 -14.67
CA GLY A 144 7.25 16.23 -15.16
C GLY A 144 8.42 16.41 -14.21
N ASP A 145 9.51 16.94 -14.78
CA ASP A 145 10.75 17.21 -14.08
C ASP A 145 11.33 18.54 -14.59
N ILE A 146 11.82 19.38 -13.69
CA ILE A 146 12.42 20.68 -14.00
C ILE A 146 13.81 20.72 -13.39
N ALA A 147 14.81 20.91 -14.24
CA ALA A 147 16.21 21.06 -13.86
C ALA A 147 16.74 19.90 -12.98
N LYS A 148 16.12 18.73 -13.05
CA LYS A 148 16.46 17.53 -12.24
C LYS A 148 16.38 17.78 -10.73
N ARG A 149 15.74 18.86 -10.31
CA ARG A 149 15.59 19.26 -8.91
C ARG A 149 14.14 19.29 -8.45
N LEU A 150 13.25 19.78 -9.30
CA LEU A 150 11.83 19.84 -9.02
C LEU A 150 11.12 18.82 -9.89
N PHE A 151 10.29 18.00 -9.28
CA PHE A 151 9.51 16.98 -9.98
C PHE A 151 8.06 17.01 -9.50
N PHE A 152 7.16 16.65 -10.37
CA PHE A 152 5.74 16.60 -10.05
C PHE A 152 5.05 15.44 -10.78
N SER A 153 4.01 14.94 -10.16
CA SER A 153 3.12 13.95 -10.76
C SER A 153 1.71 14.22 -10.29
N THR A 154 0.74 14.06 -11.19
CA THR A 154 -0.67 14.03 -10.84
C THR A 154 -1.38 12.93 -11.61
N THR A 155 -2.29 12.25 -10.94
CA THR A 155 -3.12 11.19 -11.49
C THR A 155 -4.55 11.45 -11.06
N LEU A 156 -5.44 11.51 -12.01
CA LEU A 156 -6.88 11.64 -11.78
C LEU A 156 -7.59 10.49 -12.46
N THR A 157 -8.42 9.78 -11.73
CA THR A 157 -9.28 8.71 -12.25
C THR A 157 -10.72 8.89 -11.80
N GLU A 158 -11.62 8.74 -12.73
CA GLU A 158 -13.05 8.52 -12.51
C GLU A 158 -13.30 7.03 -12.50
N ASN A 159 -14.06 6.56 -11.53
CA ASN A 159 -14.23 5.14 -11.26
C ASN A 159 -15.71 4.83 -11.07
N GLN A 160 -16.23 3.94 -11.88
CA GLN A 160 -17.59 3.41 -11.79
C GLN A 160 -17.49 1.89 -11.64
N ALA A 161 -18.19 1.32 -10.68
CA ALA A 161 -18.10 -0.12 -10.42
C ALA A 161 -19.39 -0.68 -9.82
N ALA A 162 -19.73 -1.90 -10.21
CA ALA A 162 -20.53 -2.83 -9.43
C ALA A 162 -19.58 -3.91 -8.87
N TYR A 163 -19.34 -3.83 -7.57
CA TYR A 163 -18.42 -4.72 -6.87
C TYR A 163 -19.10 -6.02 -6.44
N SER A 164 -18.28 -7.05 -6.14
CA SER A 164 -18.74 -8.29 -5.51
C SER A 164 -19.42 -8.01 -4.16
N THR A 165 -20.34 -8.88 -3.78
CA THR A 165 -21.21 -8.72 -2.60
C THR A 165 -20.44 -8.41 -1.32
N HIS A 166 -19.27 -9.05 -1.08
CA HIS A 166 -18.48 -8.77 0.12
C HIS A 166 -17.90 -7.35 0.16
N ILE A 167 -17.56 -6.78 -1.00
CA ILE A 167 -17.08 -5.40 -1.08
C ILE A 167 -18.23 -4.42 -0.88
N GLN A 168 -19.39 -4.68 -1.47
CA GLN A 168 -20.60 -3.85 -1.24
C GLN A 168 -20.99 -3.83 0.23
N LYS A 169 -20.96 -5.01 0.90
CA LYS A 169 -21.20 -5.14 2.34
C LYS A 169 -20.21 -4.32 3.17
N ARG A 170 -18.93 -4.33 2.79
CA ARG A 170 -17.91 -3.51 3.44
C ARG A 170 -18.13 -2.01 3.21
N ILE A 171 -18.50 -1.61 1.99
CA ILE A 171 -18.83 -0.20 1.67
C ILE A 171 -20.01 0.27 2.52
N SER A 172 -21.07 -0.51 2.63
CA SER A 172 -22.24 -0.15 3.47
C SER A 172 -21.89 -0.09 4.96
N GLN A 173 -21.01 -0.98 5.45
CA GLN A 173 -20.58 -1.02 6.84
C GLN A 173 -19.72 0.20 7.25
N PHE A 174 -18.80 0.61 6.38
CA PHE A 174 -17.81 1.65 6.70
C PHE A 174 -18.09 2.99 5.98
N GLY A 175 -19.07 3.04 5.07
CA GLY A 175 -19.37 4.24 4.31
C GLY A 175 -18.25 4.73 3.40
N ALA A 176 -17.33 3.84 3.00
CA ALA A 176 -16.20 4.17 2.16
C ALA A 176 -15.86 3.03 1.20
N VAL A 177 -15.56 3.36 -0.05
CA VAL A 177 -15.00 2.39 -1.00
C VAL A 177 -13.57 2.06 -0.58
N PRO A 178 -13.19 0.77 -0.46
CA PRO A 178 -11.83 0.39 -0.07
C PRO A 178 -10.75 1.04 -0.92
N GLY A 179 -9.83 1.75 -0.27
CA GLY A 179 -8.77 2.50 -0.94
C GLY A 179 -9.21 3.79 -1.63
N ALA A 180 -10.44 4.25 -1.38
CA ALA A 180 -10.97 5.52 -1.84
C ALA A 180 -11.74 6.23 -0.70
N GLY A 181 -12.26 7.41 -0.97
CA GLY A 181 -13.00 8.19 0.01
C GLY A 181 -14.48 8.26 -0.33
N PHE A 182 -14.95 9.49 -0.57
CA PHE A 182 -16.33 9.79 -0.92
C PHE A 182 -16.76 9.06 -2.21
N TYR A 183 -17.97 8.54 -2.21
CA TYR A 183 -18.60 7.90 -3.35
C TYR A 183 -20.06 8.31 -3.45
N LYS A 184 -20.63 8.14 -4.63
CA LYS A 184 -22.07 8.21 -4.90
C LYS A 184 -22.56 6.82 -5.26
N VAL A 185 -23.75 6.48 -4.84
CA VAL A 185 -24.45 5.27 -5.27
C VAL A 185 -25.34 5.57 -6.46
N TYR A 186 -25.52 4.61 -7.35
CA TYR A 186 -26.43 4.66 -8.46
C TYR A 186 -26.93 3.26 -8.82
N ASP A 187 -28.05 3.19 -9.47
CA ASP A 187 -28.59 1.97 -10.02
C ASP A 187 -27.86 1.62 -11.31
N SER A 188 -27.08 0.53 -11.30
CA SER A 188 -26.29 0.14 -12.47
C SER A 188 -27.12 -0.47 -13.60
N GLN A 189 -28.38 -0.86 -13.31
CA GLN A 189 -29.27 -1.59 -14.21
C GLN A 189 -28.68 -2.96 -14.68
N LEU A 190 -27.65 -3.44 -14.00
CA LEU A 190 -27.02 -4.72 -14.29
C LEU A 190 -27.50 -5.84 -13.34
N THR A 191 -28.08 -5.46 -12.21
CA THR A 191 -28.69 -6.36 -11.23
C THR A 191 -30.09 -5.88 -10.87
N ASP A 192 -30.86 -6.73 -10.22
CA ASP A 192 -32.18 -6.35 -9.68
C ASP A 192 -32.07 -5.60 -8.33
N ALA A 193 -30.86 -5.47 -7.79
CA ALA A 193 -30.62 -4.73 -6.54
C ALA A 193 -30.53 -3.22 -6.80
N PRO A 194 -31.30 -2.39 -6.09
CA PRO A 194 -31.18 -0.95 -6.18
C PRO A 194 -29.82 -0.50 -5.63
N GLU A 195 -29.28 0.59 -6.20
CA GLU A 195 -28.05 1.23 -5.72
C GLU A 195 -26.82 0.29 -5.66
N ASP A 196 -26.72 -0.64 -6.60
CA ASP A 196 -25.64 -1.62 -6.69
C ASP A 196 -24.34 -1.06 -7.29
N GLY A 197 -24.40 0.11 -7.92
CA GLY A 197 -23.28 0.82 -8.51
C GLY A 197 -22.67 1.89 -7.59
N VAL A 198 -21.35 2.04 -7.63
CA VAL A 198 -20.63 3.14 -6.97
C VAL A 198 -19.85 3.96 -7.99
N ASP A 199 -19.88 5.29 -7.82
CA ASP A 199 -19.16 6.28 -8.63
C ASP A 199 -18.30 7.15 -7.71
N TYR A 200 -17.00 7.24 -7.99
CA TYR A 200 -16.07 8.03 -7.20
C TYR A 200 -14.88 8.52 -8.01
N LEU A 201 -14.35 9.67 -7.61
CA LEU A 201 -13.11 10.24 -8.12
C LEU A 201 -11.95 9.85 -7.20
N LEU A 202 -10.83 9.47 -7.80
CA LEU A 202 -9.59 9.26 -7.07
C LEU A 202 -8.51 10.15 -7.68
N ALA A 203 -8.06 11.13 -6.92
CA ALA A 203 -6.96 12.00 -7.26
C ALA A 203 -5.75 11.69 -6.38
N GLN A 204 -4.58 11.65 -6.98
CA GLN A 204 -3.32 11.63 -6.25
C GLN A 204 -2.30 12.49 -7.00
N GLY A 205 -1.44 13.15 -6.26
CA GLY A 205 -0.41 13.97 -6.89
C GLY A 205 0.59 14.47 -5.88
N HIS A 206 1.74 14.88 -6.37
CA HIS A 206 2.78 15.46 -5.54
C HIS A 206 3.66 16.41 -6.34
N ILE A 207 4.23 17.35 -5.63
CA ILE A 207 5.38 18.12 -6.04
C ILE A 207 6.53 17.82 -5.07
N GLY A 208 7.71 17.58 -5.61
CA GLY A 208 8.88 17.28 -4.81
C GLY A 208 10.08 18.09 -5.25
N VAL A 209 10.99 18.32 -4.33
CA VAL A 209 12.22 19.07 -4.56
C VAL A 209 13.40 18.39 -3.90
N GLN A 210 14.50 18.27 -4.64
CA GLN A 210 15.79 17.88 -4.09
C GLN A 210 16.44 19.12 -3.46
N LEU A 211 16.32 19.24 -2.14
CA LEU A 211 16.85 20.38 -1.39
C LEU A 211 18.38 20.37 -1.34
N MET A 212 18.93 19.18 -1.03
CA MET A 212 20.37 18.90 -0.92
C MET A 212 20.65 17.50 -1.47
N PRO A 213 21.90 17.12 -1.73
CA PRO A 213 22.22 15.77 -2.26
C PRO A 213 21.63 14.61 -1.45
N TYR A 214 21.42 14.82 -0.15
CA TYR A 214 20.97 13.80 0.79
C TYR A 214 19.54 14.04 1.31
N ILE A 215 18.94 15.20 1.03
CA ILE A 215 17.64 15.61 1.58
C ILE A 215 16.71 16.01 0.45
N SER A 216 15.55 15.37 0.40
CA SER A 216 14.45 15.77 -0.47
C SER A 216 13.17 16.02 0.33
N ALA A 217 12.34 16.93 -0.16
CA ALA A 217 11.03 17.22 0.37
C ALA A 217 9.96 16.92 -0.68
N ARG A 218 8.80 16.44 -0.24
CA ARG A 218 7.65 16.16 -1.10
C ARG A 218 6.36 16.59 -0.42
N LEU A 219 5.61 17.44 -1.08
CA LEU A 219 4.26 17.83 -0.69
C LEU A 219 3.28 17.14 -1.64
N GLY A 220 2.26 16.49 -1.11
CA GLY A 220 1.38 15.72 -1.96
C GLY A 220 0.07 15.29 -1.33
N HIS A 221 -0.74 14.64 -2.17
CA HIS A 221 -1.94 13.91 -1.81
C HIS A 221 -1.80 12.50 -2.33
N GLY A 222 -1.74 11.51 -1.44
CA GLY A 222 -1.44 10.13 -1.79
C GLY A 222 -1.29 9.23 -0.58
N ARG A 223 -0.60 8.11 -0.74
CA ARG A 223 -0.43 7.08 0.27
C ARG A 223 1.02 6.65 0.39
N HIS A 224 1.33 6.01 1.50
CA HIS A 224 2.63 5.41 1.78
C HIS A 224 2.47 3.94 2.16
N PHE A 225 3.54 3.20 2.02
CA PHE A 225 3.64 1.84 2.52
C PHE A 225 4.99 1.65 3.19
N ILE A 226 5.00 1.17 4.42
CA ILE A 226 6.20 0.89 5.21
C ILE A 226 6.24 -0.59 5.53
N GLY A 227 7.20 -1.31 4.94
CA GLY A 227 7.38 -2.74 5.17
C GLY A 227 7.80 -3.53 3.95
N ASP A 228 8.18 -4.78 4.16
CA ASP A 228 8.62 -5.73 3.14
C ASP A 228 7.54 -6.76 2.79
N GLY A 229 6.42 -6.76 3.53
CA GLY A 229 5.30 -7.67 3.36
C GLY A 229 4.35 -7.34 2.21
N HIS A 230 3.36 -8.22 2.03
CA HIS A 230 2.14 -7.94 1.28
C HIS A 230 1.22 -7.02 2.09
N ARG A 231 1.12 -7.28 3.38
CA ARG A 231 0.47 -6.40 4.37
C ARG A 231 1.51 -5.52 5.08
N SER A 232 1.04 -4.51 5.79
CA SER A 232 1.85 -3.77 6.76
C SER A 232 1.05 -3.54 8.05
N LEU A 233 1.72 -3.75 9.18
CA LEU A 233 1.19 -3.42 10.50
C LEU A 233 1.61 -2.02 10.96
N LEU A 234 2.48 -1.34 10.21
CA LEU A 234 2.97 0.00 10.53
C LEU A 234 2.18 1.07 9.77
N LEU A 235 2.36 1.16 8.45
CA LEU A 235 1.61 2.06 7.58
C LEU A 235 1.42 1.38 6.22
N SER A 236 0.17 1.26 5.77
CA SER A 236 -0.19 0.64 4.50
C SER A 236 -0.86 1.61 3.53
N ASP A 237 -1.02 1.18 2.31
CA ASP A 237 -1.74 1.90 1.25
C ASP A 237 -3.22 1.48 1.13
N PHE A 238 -3.76 0.85 2.18
CA PHE A 238 -5.14 0.37 2.18
C PHE A 238 -6.16 1.50 2.25
N SER A 239 -5.92 2.53 3.10
CA SER A 239 -6.83 3.66 3.28
C SER A 239 -6.91 4.57 2.04
N ASN A 240 -7.74 5.61 2.10
CA ASN A 240 -7.78 6.66 1.08
C ASN A 240 -6.46 7.44 0.99
N ASN A 241 -6.31 8.22 -0.08
CA ASN A 241 -5.24 9.22 -0.18
C ASN A 241 -5.42 10.31 0.88
N TYR A 242 -4.32 10.80 1.44
CA TYR A 242 -4.27 11.90 2.40
C TYR A 242 -3.25 12.95 1.97
N PHE A 243 -3.47 14.18 2.41
CA PHE A 243 -2.51 15.27 2.20
C PHE A 243 -1.30 15.07 3.13
N TYR A 244 -0.08 15.26 2.61
CA TYR A 244 1.13 15.06 3.39
C TYR A 244 2.28 15.99 2.99
N LEU A 245 3.14 16.28 3.94
CA LEU A 245 4.52 16.71 3.76
C LEU A 245 5.44 15.55 4.15
N GLN A 246 6.32 15.16 3.24
CA GLN A 246 7.34 14.12 3.47
C GLN A 246 8.73 14.71 3.34
N LEU A 247 9.61 14.35 4.27
CA LEU A 247 11.05 14.61 4.19
C LEU A 247 11.77 13.27 4.12
N ASP A 248 12.67 13.10 3.16
CA ASP A 248 13.57 11.95 3.04
C ASP A 248 15.00 12.41 3.22
N THR A 249 15.70 11.80 4.16
CA THR A 249 17.13 11.99 4.39
C THR A 249 17.85 10.66 4.12
N ARG A 250 18.79 10.64 3.16
CA ARG A 250 19.54 9.45 2.76
C ARG A 250 21.03 9.70 2.92
N ILE A 251 21.63 9.09 3.94
CA ILE A 251 23.06 9.26 4.25
C ILE A 251 23.68 7.88 4.47
N TRP A 252 24.70 7.53 3.69
CA TRP A 252 25.42 6.26 3.81
C TRP A 252 24.47 5.05 3.69
N ARG A 253 24.25 4.30 4.77
CA ARG A 253 23.35 3.12 4.86
C ARG A 253 22.02 3.43 5.54
N LEU A 254 21.74 4.69 5.77
CA LEU A 254 20.59 5.15 6.50
C LEU A 254 19.62 5.86 5.57
N HIS A 255 18.34 5.52 5.66
CA HIS A 255 17.24 6.25 5.05
C HIS A 255 16.25 6.63 6.15
N TYR A 256 16.11 7.91 6.40
CA TYR A 256 15.20 8.46 7.39
C TYR A 256 14.08 9.21 6.68
N ARG A 257 12.85 8.78 6.91
CA ARG A 257 11.63 9.38 6.36
C ARG A 257 10.79 9.97 7.47
N ASN A 258 10.36 11.21 7.29
CA ASN A 258 9.36 11.87 8.12
C ASN A 258 8.11 12.10 7.29
N ILE A 259 6.95 11.86 7.86
CA ILE A 259 5.65 12.07 7.23
C ILE A 259 4.80 12.90 8.19
N PHE A 260 4.31 14.03 7.72
CA PHE A 260 3.34 14.88 8.42
C PHE A 260 2.09 14.92 7.56
N ALA A 261 0.97 14.40 8.07
CA ALA A 261 -0.23 14.22 7.26
C ALA A 261 -1.48 14.80 7.92
N GLU A 262 -2.36 15.34 7.09
CA GLU A 262 -3.73 15.65 7.45
C GLU A 262 -4.63 14.50 7.03
N LEU A 263 -5.38 13.95 7.97
CA LEU A 263 -6.28 12.83 7.81
C LEU A 263 -7.72 13.28 8.01
N THR A 264 -8.66 12.51 7.52
CA THR A 264 -10.09 12.64 7.81
C THR A 264 -10.46 11.61 8.88
N GLN A 265 -11.07 12.06 9.95
CA GLN A 265 -11.49 11.19 11.06
C GLN A 265 -12.64 10.29 10.63
N ASP A 266 -13.68 10.90 10.07
CA ASP A 266 -14.95 10.31 9.73
C ASP A 266 -15.43 10.94 8.42
N HIS A 267 -16.39 10.32 7.74
CA HIS A 267 -17.05 10.88 6.57
C HIS A 267 -18.38 11.56 6.91
N ALA A 268 -18.78 11.59 8.17
CA ALA A 268 -19.93 12.36 8.63
C ALA A 268 -19.55 13.85 8.77
N PRO A 269 -20.24 14.77 8.07
CA PRO A 269 -19.91 16.18 8.16
C PRO A 269 -20.30 16.75 9.53
N ILE A 270 -19.42 17.61 10.07
CA ILE A 270 -19.72 18.41 11.26
C ILE A 270 -20.63 19.61 10.92
N ALA A 271 -21.00 20.40 11.91
CA ALA A 271 -21.99 21.48 11.78
C ALA A 271 -21.71 22.50 10.65
N ASN A 272 -20.46 22.66 10.24
CA ASN A 272 -20.08 23.54 9.11
C ASN A 272 -20.10 22.85 7.74
N GLY A 273 -20.55 21.59 7.65
CA GLY A 273 -20.58 20.79 6.42
C GLY A 273 -19.24 20.18 6.01
N LEU A 274 -18.17 20.34 6.81
CA LEU A 274 -16.86 19.75 6.56
C LEU A 274 -16.71 18.42 7.30
N TYR A 275 -15.83 17.56 6.80
CA TYR A 275 -15.43 16.36 7.53
C TYR A 275 -14.45 16.71 8.66
N PRO A 276 -14.60 16.09 9.85
CA PRO A 276 -13.69 16.32 10.96
C PRO A 276 -12.28 15.84 10.61
N LYS A 277 -11.28 16.64 10.97
CA LYS A 277 -9.88 16.40 10.66
C LYS A 277 -9.14 15.84 11.87
N LYS A 278 -8.11 15.07 11.57
CA LYS A 278 -7.06 14.64 12.49
C LYS A 278 -5.72 14.63 11.78
N TYR A 279 -4.67 14.39 12.51
CA TYR A 279 -3.32 14.53 12.00
C TYR A 279 -2.46 13.32 12.36
N LEU A 280 -1.46 13.07 11.52
CA LEU A 280 -0.44 12.05 11.72
C LEU A 280 0.93 12.70 11.60
N ALA A 281 1.80 12.45 12.57
CA ALA A 281 3.23 12.62 12.41
C ALA A 281 3.90 11.25 12.57
N ALA A 282 4.77 10.88 11.64
CA ALA A 282 5.44 9.58 11.65
C ALA A 282 6.91 9.71 11.25
N HIS A 283 7.75 8.94 11.95
CA HIS A 283 9.18 8.78 11.64
C HIS A 283 9.45 7.32 11.29
N TYR A 284 10.28 7.12 10.28
CA TYR A 284 10.81 5.79 9.99
C TYR A 284 12.29 5.88 9.66
N LEU A 285 13.09 5.21 10.46
CA LEU A 285 14.53 5.12 10.31
C LEU A 285 14.90 3.72 9.84
N ASP A 286 15.33 3.58 8.60
CA ASP A 286 15.81 2.32 8.03
C ASP A 286 17.32 2.30 7.94
N LEU A 287 17.93 1.25 8.45
CA LEU A 287 19.37 1.04 8.47
C LEU A 287 19.75 -0.29 7.82
N LYS A 288 20.56 -0.26 6.78
CA LYS A 288 21.22 -1.44 6.22
C LYS A 288 22.43 -1.82 7.07
N LEU A 289 22.23 -2.73 8.05
CA LEU A 289 23.31 -3.23 8.90
C LEU A 289 24.37 -3.97 8.09
N SER A 290 23.93 -4.74 7.10
CA SER A 290 24.79 -5.41 6.13
C SER A 290 24.17 -5.39 4.75
N LYS A 291 24.80 -6.03 3.76
CA LYS A 291 24.20 -6.21 2.42
C LYS A 291 22.92 -7.06 2.46
N ASN A 292 22.78 -7.89 3.48
CA ASN A 292 21.72 -8.89 3.60
C ASN A 292 20.73 -8.59 4.74
N LEU A 293 20.99 -7.62 5.61
CA LEU A 293 20.18 -7.34 6.78
C LEU A 293 19.82 -5.86 6.85
N GLN A 294 18.54 -5.59 6.93
CA GLN A 294 17.96 -4.27 7.13
C GLN A 294 17.10 -4.28 8.40
N ILE A 295 17.14 -3.21 9.16
CA ILE A 295 16.31 -2.99 10.34
C ILE A 295 15.73 -1.59 10.26
N GLY A 296 14.42 -1.47 10.48
CA GLY A 296 13.70 -0.22 10.49
C GLY A 296 13.04 0.04 11.85
N LEU A 297 13.15 1.26 12.34
CA LEU A 297 12.47 1.75 13.53
C LEU A 297 11.37 2.73 13.12
N PHE A 298 10.17 2.53 13.63
CA PHE A 298 8.99 3.32 13.35
C PHE A 298 8.45 3.95 14.63
N GLU A 299 8.11 5.22 14.54
CA GLU A 299 7.33 5.91 15.55
C GLU A 299 6.25 6.73 14.84
N ALA A 300 5.03 6.68 15.33
CA ALA A 300 3.93 7.47 14.83
C ALA A 300 3.07 8.00 15.96
N ILE A 301 2.48 9.16 15.73
CA ILE A 301 1.49 9.74 16.62
C ILE A 301 0.29 10.21 15.81
N VAL A 302 -0.92 9.86 16.27
CA VAL A 302 -2.18 10.34 15.72
C VAL A 302 -2.85 11.23 16.75
N PHE A 303 -3.28 12.40 16.33
CA PHE A 303 -3.87 13.39 17.22
C PHE A 303 -4.98 14.18 16.52
N GLY A 304 -6.01 14.51 17.29
CA GLY A 304 -7.09 15.43 16.92
C GLY A 304 -6.88 16.79 17.59
N ARG A 305 -7.05 17.87 16.84
CA ARG A 305 -7.07 19.25 17.38
C ARG A 305 -8.06 20.06 16.58
N GLU A 306 -8.93 20.75 17.28
CA GLU A 306 -9.91 21.65 16.63
C GLU A 306 -9.23 22.80 15.87
N GLN A 307 -8.05 23.22 16.30
CA GLN A 307 -7.34 24.38 15.79
C GLN A 307 -6.21 24.08 14.80
N GLY A 308 -5.97 22.82 14.44
CA GLY A 308 -5.00 22.43 13.45
C GLY A 308 -3.85 21.55 13.96
N PHE A 309 -2.76 21.52 13.20
CA PHE A 309 -1.62 20.66 13.46
C PHE A 309 -0.83 21.11 14.71
N GLU A 310 -0.45 20.16 15.59
CA GLU A 310 0.42 20.42 16.74
C GLU A 310 1.86 20.62 16.27
N LEU A 311 2.35 21.86 16.32
CA LEU A 311 3.65 22.24 15.75
C LEU A 311 4.83 21.53 16.40
N GLN A 312 4.72 21.09 17.67
CA GLN A 312 5.78 20.36 18.35
C GLN A 312 6.09 19.03 17.66
N TYR A 313 5.10 18.40 16.99
CA TYR A 313 5.28 17.19 16.20
C TYR A 313 5.91 17.41 14.81
N LEU A 314 6.17 18.66 14.40
CA LEU A 314 6.94 18.93 13.18
C LEU A 314 8.46 18.76 13.37
N ASN A 315 8.94 18.60 14.60
CA ASN A 315 10.36 18.38 14.82
C ASN A 315 10.77 17.00 14.28
N PRO A 316 11.61 16.91 13.24
CA PRO A 316 11.91 15.65 12.58
C PRO A 316 12.86 14.73 13.36
N LEU A 317 13.41 15.16 14.49
CA LEU A 317 14.43 14.42 15.24
C LEU A 317 14.01 14.05 16.66
N ILE A 318 12.87 14.54 17.12
CA ILE A 318 12.41 14.32 18.49
C ILE A 318 11.62 13.00 18.57
N PHE A 319 11.73 12.31 19.71
CA PHE A 319 10.84 11.20 20.01
C PHE A 319 9.46 11.76 20.37
N TYR A 320 8.44 11.40 19.59
CA TYR A 320 7.08 11.91 19.76
C TYR A 320 6.47 11.53 21.09
N ARG A 321 6.78 10.32 21.61
CA ARG A 321 6.30 9.89 22.91
C ARG A 321 6.73 10.82 24.04
N ALA A 322 7.93 11.38 23.96
CA ALA A 322 8.42 12.35 24.96
C ALA A 322 7.65 13.69 24.90
N VAL A 323 7.33 14.13 23.69
CA VAL A 323 6.52 15.36 23.48
C VAL A 323 5.10 15.13 23.98
N GLU A 324 4.50 14.02 23.62
CA GLU A 324 3.14 13.62 23.98
C GLU A 324 2.96 13.58 25.51
N GLN A 325 3.93 13.01 26.25
CA GLN A 325 3.94 13.06 27.72
C GLN A 325 3.99 14.49 28.25
N GLY A 326 4.79 15.36 27.62
CA GLY A 326 4.87 16.78 27.99
C GLY A 326 3.56 17.54 27.76
N LEU A 327 2.70 17.09 26.84
CA LEU A 327 1.38 17.63 26.56
C LEU A 327 0.27 17.03 27.45
N GLY A 328 0.59 16.09 28.35
CA GLY A 328 -0.39 15.45 29.25
C GLY A 328 -1.01 14.17 28.69
N SER A 329 -0.36 13.53 27.75
CA SER A 329 -0.74 12.25 27.14
C SER A 329 -2.14 12.23 26.46
N PRO A 330 -2.44 13.22 25.58
CA PRO A 330 -3.75 13.29 24.91
C PRO A 330 -3.82 12.46 23.62
N ASP A 331 -2.71 11.96 23.10
CA ASP A 331 -2.55 11.51 21.73
C ASP A 331 -2.15 10.04 21.63
N ASN A 332 -2.47 9.39 20.51
CA ASN A 332 -2.20 7.97 20.27
C ASN A 332 -0.80 7.77 19.66
N ALA A 333 0.15 7.32 20.46
CA ALA A 333 1.54 7.10 20.08
C ALA A 333 1.82 5.61 19.87
N MET A 334 2.46 5.26 18.76
CA MET A 334 2.82 3.89 18.40
C MET A 334 4.29 3.77 18.08
N LEU A 335 4.87 2.64 18.46
CA LEU A 335 6.23 2.23 18.12
C LEU A 335 6.20 1.00 17.22
N GLY A 336 7.18 0.87 16.35
CA GLY A 336 7.30 -0.28 15.48
C GLY A 336 8.73 -0.65 15.12
N LEU A 337 8.89 -1.92 14.81
CA LEU A 337 10.12 -2.50 14.30
C LEU A 337 9.81 -3.17 12.97
N ASN A 338 10.65 -2.99 11.98
CA ASN A 338 10.67 -3.76 10.74
C ASN A 338 12.04 -4.39 10.57
N PHE A 339 12.09 -5.61 10.04
CA PHE A 339 13.37 -6.22 9.67
C PHE A 339 13.22 -7.01 8.37
N ARG A 340 14.34 -7.13 7.64
CA ARG A 340 14.49 -7.99 6.48
C ARG A 340 15.88 -8.61 6.47
N TRP A 341 15.92 -9.93 6.24
CA TRP A 341 17.14 -10.71 6.12
C TRP A 341 17.10 -11.58 4.86
N ASP A 342 17.95 -11.25 3.89
CA ASP A 342 18.15 -12.01 2.66
C ASP A 342 19.24 -13.05 2.86
N PHE A 343 18.97 -14.33 2.55
CA PHE A 343 19.93 -15.40 2.77
C PHE A 343 19.89 -16.45 1.66
N LEU A 344 20.98 -17.19 1.50
CA LEU A 344 21.16 -18.24 0.49
C LEU A 344 20.87 -17.77 -0.96
N ARG A 345 20.82 -16.45 -1.22
CA ARG A 345 20.48 -15.83 -2.51
C ARG A 345 19.16 -16.32 -3.10
N ARG A 346 18.23 -16.75 -2.27
CA ARG A 346 16.90 -17.26 -2.67
C ARG A 346 15.80 -16.94 -1.67
N PHE A 347 16.16 -16.68 -0.43
CA PHE A 347 15.21 -16.47 0.64
C PHE A 347 15.32 -15.06 1.19
N ALA A 348 14.16 -14.47 1.48
CA ALA A 348 14.07 -13.26 2.29
C ALA A 348 13.12 -13.53 3.44
N PHE A 349 13.63 -13.46 4.67
CA PHE A 349 12.84 -13.47 5.89
C PHE A 349 12.63 -12.04 6.34
N TYR A 350 11.38 -11.69 6.66
CA TYR A 350 11.01 -10.35 7.07
C TYR A 350 9.93 -10.37 8.13
N GLY A 351 9.77 -9.25 8.81
CA GLY A 351 8.70 -9.12 9.79
C GLY A 351 8.58 -7.73 10.36
N GLN A 352 7.48 -7.53 11.07
CA GLN A 352 7.16 -6.30 11.77
C GLN A 352 6.63 -6.59 13.17
N VAL A 353 6.93 -5.69 14.08
CA VAL A 353 6.28 -5.60 15.39
C VAL A 353 5.70 -4.21 15.51
N VAL A 354 4.45 -4.09 15.92
CA VAL A 354 3.82 -2.84 16.33
C VAL A 354 3.44 -2.92 17.80
N ILE A 355 3.69 -1.85 18.52
CA ILE A 355 3.35 -1.66 19.93
C ILE A 355 2.62 -0.32 20.03
N ASP A 356 1.36 -0.36 20.42
CA ASP A 356 0.51 0.80 20.66
C ASP A 356 0.56 1.15 22.16
N GLU A 357 0.10 0.25 23.03
CA GLU A 357 0.30 0.32 24.49
C GLU A 357 0.85 -1.01 24.99
N PHE A 358 1.67 -0.96 26.05
CA PHE A 358 2.43 -2.13 26.46
C PHE A 358 2.87 -2.07 27.91
N VAL A 359 2.54 -3.12 28.67
CA VAL A 359 3.10 -3.39 29.99
C VAL A 359 3.77 -4.75 29.98
N PHE A 360 5.09 -4.76 30.10
CA PHE A 360 5.91 -5.96 29.94
C PHE A 360 5.49 -7.11 30.86
N SER A 361 5.16 -6.84 32.12
CA SER A 361 4.73 -7.85 33.08
C SER A 361 3.42 -8.55 32.70
N GLU A 362 2.56 -7.91 31.90
CA GLU A 362 1.26 -8.44 31.49
C GLU A 362 1.34 -9.27 30.19
N VAL A 363 2.36 -9.09 29.38
CA VAL A 363 2.49 -9.77 28.06
C VAL A 363 2.61 -11.26 28.19
N PHE A 364 3.39 -11.72 29.19
CA PHE A 364 3.69 -13.14 29.40
C PHE A 364 2.67 -13.86 30.27
N ARG A 365 1.64 -13.16 30.76
CA ARG A 365 0.54 -13.81 31.46
C ARG A 365 -0.38 -14.52 30.48
N SER A 366 -0.65 -15.80 30.75
CA SER A 366 -1.64 -16.53 29.94
C SER A 366 -3.00 -15.84 30.02
N PRO A 367 -3.72 -15.67 28.90
CA PRO A 367 -5.08 -15.12 28.91
C PRO A 367 -6.06 -15.89 29.80
N SER A 368 -5.80 -17.19 30.00
CA SER A 368 -6.58 -18.08 30.90
C SER A 368 -6.17 -18.00 32.36
N ALA A 369 -5.09 -17.29 32.70
CA ALA A 369 -4.72 -17.04 34.08
C ALA A 369 -5.63 -15.96 34.72
N ALA A 370 -5.83 -16.02 36.03
CA ALA A 370 -6.45 -14.94 36.75
C ALA A 370 -5.71 -13.62 36.45
N ASN A 371 -6.41 -12.62 35.97
CA ASN A 371 -5.86 -11.34 35.48
C ASN A 371 -4.91 -11.45 34.27
N GLY A 372 -4.99 -12.52 33.47
CA GLY A 372 -4.32 -12.61 32.16
C GLY A 372 -5.12 -11.95 31.04
N GLY A 373 -4.47 -11.71 29.89
CA GLY A 373 -5.15 -11.13 28.72
C GLY A 373 -5.62 -9.70 28.95
N TRP A 374 -4.82 -8.87 29.59
CA TRP A 374 -5.14 -7.46 29.80
C TRP A 374 -5.36 -6.71 28.47
N TRP A 375 -6.44 -5.94 28.38
CA TRP A 375 -6.89 -5.28 27.14
C TRP A 375 -5.85 -4.31 26.58
N ALA A 376 -5.14 -3.56 27.46
CA ALA A 376 -4.22 -2.53 27.04
C ALA A 376 -2.85 -3.06 26.56
N ASN A 377 -2.62 -4.37 26.57
CA ASN A 377 -1.51 -4.94 25.81
C ASN A 377 -1.83 -4.99 24.33
N LYS A 378 -1.72 -3.84 23.67
CA LYS A 378 -2.06 -3.59 22.28
C LYS A 378 -0.81 -3.74 21.41
N GLN A 379 -0.74 -4.87 20.69
CA GLN A 379 0.42 -5.22 19.87
C GLN A 379 0.06 -6.07 18.67
N GLY A 380 0.91 -6.02 17.64
CA GLY A 380 0.82 -6.87 16.46
C GLY A 380 2.18 -7.41 16.04
N LEU A 381 2.15 -8.56 15.37
CA LEU A 381 3.31 -9.25 14.82
C LEU A 381 3.05 -9.68 13.39
N GLN A 382 3.99 -9.41 12.50
CA GLN A 382 4.08 -9.96 11.15
C GLN A 382 5.35 -10.76 11.02
N LEU A 383 5.26 -11.93 10.38
CA LEU A 383 6.41 -12.74 9.94
C LEU A 383 6.15 -13.21 8.52
N GLY A 384 7.16 -13.15 7.67
CA GLY A 384 7.05 -13.58 6.30
C GLY A 384 8.32 -14.18 5.72
N LEU A 385 8.14 -15.06 4.75
CA LEU A 385 9.22 -15.71 4.01
C LEU A 385 8.94 -15.61 2.52
N LYS A 386 9.92 -15.13 1.75
CA LYS A 386 9.89 -15.19 0.29
C LYS A 386 10.92 -16.21 -0.18
N TYR A 387 10.52 -17.08 -1.13
CA TYR A 387 11.40 -18.04 -1.77
C TYR A 387 11.41 -17.80 -3.27
N ARG A 388 12.55 -17.38 -3.80
CA ARG A 388 12.76 -17.05 -5.21
C ARG A 388 13.21 -18.27 -6.00
N ASN A 389 12.73 -18.43 -7.21
CA ASN A 389 12.98 -19.59 -8.06
C ASN A 389 12.61 -20.90 -7.34
N LEU A 390 11.37 -20.99 -6.84
CA LEU A 390 10.83 -22.15 -6.15
C LEU A 390 11.10 -23.43 -6.93
N ALA A 391 11.61 -24.46 -6.25
CA ALA A 391 11.97 -25.75 -6.84
C ALA A 391 12.93 -25.65 -8.06
N ASN A 392 13.78 -24.61 -8.11
CA ASN A 392 14.67 -24.28 -9.23
C ASN A 392 13.97 -23.89 -10.54
N ILE A 393 12.67 -23.57 -10.50
CA ILE A 393 11.93 -23.05 -11.65
C ILE A 393 12.16 -21.52 -11.69
N ASN A 394 12.76 -21.05 -12.76
CA ASN A 394 13.03 -19.61 -12.93
C ASN A 394 11.72 -18.82 -12.95
N HIS A 395 11.73 -17.66 -12.26
CA HIS A 395 10.57 -16.76 -12.15
C HIS A 395 9.31 -17.38 -11.53
N LEU A 396 9.43 -18.50 -10.84
CA LEU A 396 8.41 -19.03 -9.95
C LEU A 396 8.79 -18.66 -8.51
N ASP A 397 8.02 -17.79 -7.89
CA ASP A 397 8.30 -17.26 -6.55
C ASP A 397 7.14 -17.57 -5.61
N LEU A 398 7.46 -17.90 -4.37
CA LEU A 398 6.53 -18.12 -3.26
C LEU A 398 6.75 -17.04 -2.20
N GLN A 399 5.66 -16.49 -1.70
CA GLN A 399 5.64 -15.66 -0.50
C GLN A 399 4.65 -16.24 0.50
N LEU A 400 5.10 -16.46 1.72
CA LEU A 400 4.29 -16.83 2.87
C LEU A 400 4.31 -15.68 3.88
N GLU A 401 3.18 -15.35 4.46
CA GLU A 401 3.07 -14.29 5.46
C GLU A 401 2.07 -14.68 6.54
N PHE A 402 2.42 -14.38 7.77
CA PHE A 402 1.57 -14.50 8.94
C PHE A 402 1.46 -13.14 9.61
N ASN A 403 0.23 -12.71 9.84
CA ASN A 403 -0.11 -11.46 10.52
C ASN A 403 -0.99 -11.76 11.73
N THR A 404 -0.73 -11.11 12.85
CA THR A 404 -1.60 -11.19 14.01
C THR A 404 -1.60 -9.87 14.76
N VAL A 405 -2.79 -9.42 15.15
CA VAL A 405 -3.00 -8.18 15.90
C VAL A 405 -3.98 -8.44 17.04
N ARG A 406 -3.61 -8.03 18.23
CA ARG A 406 -4.45 -8.19 19.42
C ARG A 406 -5.69 -7.29 19.36
N PRO A 407 -6.76 -7.64 20.09
CA PRO A 407 -7.92 -6.77 20.25
C PRO A 407 -7.51 -5.38 20.75
N TYR A 408 -8.26 -4.36 20.34
CA TYR A 408 -8.09 -2.95 20.71
C TYR A 408 -6.80 -2.28 20.21
N THR A 409 -5.86 -2.97 19.56
CA THR A 409 -4.70 -2.35 18.92
C THR A 409 -5.19 -1.33 17.88
N TYR A 410 -4.51 -0.17 17.78
CA TYR A 410 -4.87 0.97 16.93
C TYR A 410 -6.05 1.82 17.42
N THR A 411 -6.74 1.43 18.50
CA THR A 411 -7.83 2.22 19.07
C THR A 411 -7.29 3.19 20.12
N PHE A 412 -8.03 4.27 20.35
CA PHE A 412 -7.69 5.21 21.40
C PHE A 412 -8.93 5.59 22.23
N ARG A 413 -8.71 6.28 23.37
CA ARG A 413 -9.77 6.78 24.25
C ARG A 413 -10.76 7.67 23.51
N ASP A 414 -10.22 8.61 22.75
CA ASP A 414 -10.95 9.41 21.80
C ASP A 414 -10.79 8.79 20.41
N SER A 415 -11.90 8.38 19.78
CA SER A 415 -11.89 7.78 18.44
C SER A 415 -11.25 8.68 17.38
N SER A 416 -11.19 10.00 17.62
CA SER A 416 -10.47 10.94 16.75
C SER A 416 -9.00 10.63 16.63
N ALA A 417 -8.37 10.02 17.64
CA ALA A 417 -6.98 9.65 17.63
C ALA A 417 -6.73 8.15 17.28
N SER A 418 -7.76 7.39 16.90
CA SER A 418 -7.59 6.02 16.39
C SER A 418 -6.77 6.01 15.09
N TYR A 419 -6.03 4.92 14.83
CA TYR A 419 -5.13 4.80 13.67
C TYR A 419 -5.89 4.49 12.37
N THR A 420 -6.71 5.43 11.96
CA THR A 420 -7.63 5.34 10.81
C THR A 420 -7.59 6.60 9.96
N HIS A 421 -8.05 6.47 8.71
CA HIS A 421 -8.27 7.58 7.80
C HIS A 421 -9.50 7.30 6.94
N TYR A 422 -10.46 8.22 6.94
CA TYR A 422 -11.69 8.10 6.14
C TYR A 422 -12.40 6.76 6.35
N ASN A 423 -12.66 6.40 7.61
CA ASN A 423 -13.28 5.13 8.02
C ASN A 423 -12.54 3.87 7.56
N GLN A 424 -11.24 3.94 7.34
CA GLN A 424 -10.42 2.81 6.93
C GLN A 424 -9.15 2.72 7.78
N PRO A 425 -8.67 1.51 8.11
CA PRO A 425 -7.40 1.33 8.80
C PRO A 425 -6.22 1.91 8.03
N LEU A 426 -5.29 2.56 8.72
CA LEU A 426 -4.00 3.00 8.15
C LEU A 426 -2.99 1.85 8.06
N ALA A 427 -3.19 0.77 8.80
CA ALA A 427 -2.33 -0.42 8.79
C ALA A 427 -3.02 -1.58 8.05
N HIS A 428 -3.26 -2.70 8.72
CA HIS A 428 -3.84 -3.91 8.14
C HIS A 428 -5.34 -3.75 7.83
N PRO A 429 -5.85 -4.26 6.68
CA PRO A 429 -7.26 -4.13 6.31
C PRO A 429 -8.26 -4.68 7.33
N LEU A 430 -7.91 -5.72 8.08
CA LEU A 430 -8.76 -6.30 9.12
C LEU A 430 -8.75 -5.50 10.45
N GLY A 431 -7.95 -4.42 10.56
CA GLY A 431 -7.86 -3.64 11.79
C GLY A 431 -7.16 -4.40 12.91
N ALA A 432 -7.92 -4.89 13.90
CA ALA A 432 -7.42 -5.60 15.06
C ALA A 432 -8.19 -6.90 15.33
N ASN A 433 -7.81 -7.65 16.37
CA ASN A 433 -8.47 -8.88 16.81
C ASN A 433 -8.45 -10.02 15.78
N PHE A 434 -7.30 -10.25 15.12
CA PHE A 434 -7.20 -11.25 14.05
C PHE A 434 -5.86 -12.00 14.02
N ARG A 435 -5.87 -13.15 13.32
CA ARG A 435 -4.73 -13.86 12.76
C ARG A 435 -5.00 -14.11 11.28
N GLU A 436 -4.03 -13.82 10.44
CA GLU A 436 -4.09 -14.04 8.99
C GLU A 436 -2.89 -14.86 8.55
N PHE A 437 -3.13 -15.87 7.69
CA PHE A 437 -2.13 -16.61 6.93
C PHE A 437 -2.32 -16.31 5.45
N LEU A 438 -1.27 -15.96 4.77
CA LEU A 438 -1.30 -15.59 3.38
C LEU A 438 -0.20 -16.33 2.63
N ALA A 439 -0.56 -16.93 1.49
CA ALA A 439 0.36 -17.56 0.55
C ALA A 439 0.14 -16.97 -0.84
N ILE A 440 1.20 -16.48 -1.46
CA ILE A 440 1.17 -15.93 -2.82
C ILE A 440 2.22 -16.64 -3.66
N ILE A 441 1.79 -17.21 -4.77
CA ILE A 441 2.65 -17.77 -5.81
C ILE A 441 2.60 -16.80 -7.00
N ARG A 442 3.76 -16.38 -7.48
CA ARG A 442 3.92 -15.58 -8.69
C ARG A 442 4.76 -16.35 -9.68
N TYR A 443 4.29 -16.46 -10.90
CA TYR A 443 5.00 -17.16 -11.97
C TYR A 443 5.00 -16.34 -13.24
N GLN A 444 6.17 -16.05 -13.75
CA GLN A 444 6.36 -15.33 -15.02
C GLN A 444 7.12 -16.23 -16.01
N PRO A 445 6.42 -17.18 -16.70
CA PRO A 445 7.06 -18.13 -17.61
C PRO A 445 7.67 -17.45 -18.84
N MET A 446 7.16 -16.30 -19.22
CA MET A 446 7.68 -15.46 -20.29
C MET A 446 7.46 -13.97 -19.95
N PRO A 447 8.25 -13.04 -20.53
CA PRO A 447 8.19 -11.63 -20.17
C PRO A 447 6.80 -10.97 -20.26
N LYS A 448 5.91 -11.50 -21.12
CA LYS A 448 4.57 -10.95 -21.33
C LYS A 448 3.45 -11.61 -20.53
N LEU A 449 3.71 -12.74 -19.88
CA LEU A 449 2.69 -13.50 -19.13
C LEU A 449 3.03 -13.53 -17.65
N GLN A 450 2.15 -12.98 -16.83
CA GLN A 450 2.23 -12.99 -15.38
C GLN A 450 1.07 -13.80 -14.81
N LEU A 451 1.37 -14.77 -13.97
CA LEU A 451 0.39 -15.59 -13.27
C LEU A 451 0.55 -15.37 -11.76
N ARG A 452 -0.55 -15.17 -11.07
CA ARG A 452 -0.60 -15.05 -9.61
C ARG A 452 -1.67 -15.98 -9.06
N ALA A 453 -1.31 -16.72 -8.02
CA ALA A 453 -2.24 -17.45 -7.18
C ALA A 453 -2.07 -16.96 -5.75
N GLN A 454 -3.17 -16.66 -5.10
CA GLN A 454 -3.19 -16.20 -3.71
C GLN A 454 -4.18 -17.01 -2.90
N CYS A 455 -3.78 -17.37 -1.69
CA CYS A 455 -4.62 -17.98 -0.68
C CYS A 455 -4.49 -17.16 0.59
N THR A 456 -5.60 -16.69 1.12
CA THR A 456 -5.66 -15.97 2.41
C THR A 456 -6.63 -16.73 3.32
N TYR A 457 -6.16 -17.10 4.50
CA TYR A 457 -6.99 -17.63 5.57
C TYR A 457 -6.88 -16.71 6.78
N ALA A 458 -8.01 -16.18 7.24
CA ALA A 458 -8.06 -15.33 8.41
C ALA A 458 -9.03 -15.89 9.46
N PHE A 459 -8.61 -15.78 10.71
CA PHE A 459 -9.42 -15.99 11.90
C PHE A 459 -9.50 -14.67 12.67
N TYR A 460 -10.69 -14.14 12.87
CA TYR A 460 -10.89 -12.86 13.53
C TYR A 460 -12.21 -12.84 14.32
N GLY A 461 -12.28 -11.95 15.30
CA GLY A 461 -13.55 -11.71 15.99
C GLY A 461 -14.25 -10.49 15.40
N GLN A 462 -15.57 -10.56 15.24
CA GLN A 462 -16.37 -9.40 14.87
C GLN A 462 -17.08 -8.84 16.09
N ASP A 463 -17.25 -7.52 16.10
CA ASP A 463 -18.09 -6.85 17.08
C ASP A 463 -19.57 -7.05 16.67
N SER A 464 -20.40 -7.54 17.59
CA SER A 464 -21.84 -7.58 17.39
C SER A 464 -22.46 -6.19 17.65
N SER A 465 -23.71 -5.98 17.21
CA SER A 465 -24.40 -4.70 17.43
C SER A 465 -24.39 -4.31 18.91
N GLY A 466 -23.83 -3.14 19.20
CA GLY A 466 -23.75 -2.59 20.54
C GLY A 466 -22.62 -3.13 21.43
N SER A 467 -21.76 -4.05 20.92
CA SER A 467 -20.60 -4.55 21.65
C SER A 467 -19.28 -4.04 21.05
N ASN A 468 -18.22 -4.02 21.87
CA ASN A 468 -16.87 -3.66 21.46
C ASN A 468 -15.86 -4.71 21.96
N TRP A 469 -15.60 -5.69 21.13
CA TRP A 469 -14.60 -6.75 21.36
C TRP A 469 -13.23 -6.40 20.79
N GLY A 470 -13.04 -5.16 20.32
CA GLY A 470 -11.78 -4.62 19.87
C GLY A 470 -11.38 -5.03 18.46
N SER A 471 -12.33 -5.35 17.59
CA SER A 471 -12.12 -5.56 16.16
C SER A 471 -12.28 -4.27 15.38
N ASN A 472 -13.35 -3.54 15.65
CA ASN A 472 -13.63 -2.26 15.01
C ASN A 472 -12.77 -1.14 15.64
N ILE A 473 -11.69 -0.81 14.97
CA ILE A 473 -10.74 0.21 15.45
C ILE A 473 -11.23 1.65 15.38
N HIS A 474 -12.47 1.88 14.91
CA HIS A 474 -13.14 3.19 14.96
C HIS A 474 -13.84 3.42 16.30
N LEU A 475 -14.01 2.37 17.11
CA LEU A 475 -14.63 2.49 18.43
C LEU A 475 -13.59 2.87 19.48
N SER A 476 -14.02 3.67 20.44
CA SER A 476 -13.21 3.99 21.62
C SER A 476 -13.01 2.74 22.49
N TYR A 477 -11.80 2.51 22.98
CA TYR A 477 -11.55 1.42 23.91
C TYR A 477 -12.23 1.59 25.29
N ILE A 478 -12.80 2.77 25.57
CA ILE A 478 -13.56 3.00 26.80
C ILE A 478 -14.80 2.10 26.85
N THR A 479 -15.40 1.81 25.68
CA THR A 479 -16.58 0.95 25.56
C THR A 479 -16.26 -0.54 25.47
N ARG A 480 -15.04 -0.96 25.85
CA ARG A 480 -14.62 -2.37 25.83
C ARG A 480 -15.47 -3.25 26.75
N GLU A 481 -15.67 -4.50 26.34
CA GLU A 481 -16.50 -5.45 27.09
C GLU A 481 -15.82 -5.95 28.36
N GLN A 482 -14.48 -6.07 28.38
CA GLN A 482 -13.76 -6.62 29.53
C GLN A 482 -12.36 -6.08 29.70
N GLU A 483 -11.88 -6.07 30.97
CA GLU A 483 -10.52 -5.64 31.33
C GLU A 483 -9.49 -6.74 31.06
N TYR A 484 -9.80 -7.97 31.42
CA TYR A 484 -8.93 -9.15 31.36
C TYR A 484 -9.61 -10.26 30.55
N GLY A 485 -8.86 -11.32 30.23
CA GLY A 485 -9.36 -12.45 29.45
C GLY A 485 -9.41 -12.17 27.94
N ASN A 486 -8.88 -11.03 27.49
CA ASN A 486 -8.91 -10.67 26.07
C ASN A 486 -7.98 -11.58 25.24
N GLN A 487 -8.54 -12.16 24.20
CA GLN A 487 -7.85 -13.05 23.28
C GLN A 487 -8.27 -12.78 21.83
N ILE A 488 -7.42 -13.17 20.89
CA ILE A 488 -7.68 -12.99 19.46
C ILE A 488 -8.83 -13.89 19.03
N GLY A 489 -9.78 -13.32 18.27
CA GLY A 489 -10.99 -13.99 17.80
C GLY A 489 -12.19 -13.84 18.75
N GLN A 490 -12.07 -13.01 19.80
CA GLN A 490 -13.19 -12.73 20.70
C GLN A 490 -14.32 -11.96 20.02
N GLY A 491 -15.55 -12.05 20.55
CA GLY A 491 -16.78 -11.62 19.92
C GLY A 491 -17.33 -12.71 18.99
N LEU A 492 -17.82 -12.37 17.81
CA LEU A 492 -18.29 -13.35 16.83
C LEU A 492 -17.08 -13.93 16.06
N ALA A 493 -16.62 -15.10 16.51
CA ALA A 493 -15.46 -15.76 15.92
C ALA A 493 -15.74 -16.16 14.47
N THR A 494 -14.92 -15.64 13.56
CA THR A 494 -15.14 -15.74 12.11
C THR A 494 -13.90 -16.33 11.43
N HIS A 495 -14.11 -17.27 10.51
CA HIS A 495 -13.11 -17.86 9.65
C HIS A 495 -13.36 -17.41 8.21
N LEU A 496 -12.35 -16.82 7.59
CA LEU A 496 -12.38 -16.37 6.21
C LEU A 496 -11.39 -17.20 5.38
N LEU A 497 -11.85 -17.76 4.27
CA LEU A 497 -11.00 -18.31 3.22
C LEU A 497 -11.20 -17.50 1.94
N TYR A 498 -10.12 -17.00 1.38
CA TYR A 498 -10.11 -16.30 0.10
C TYR A 498 -9.04 -16.90 -0.81
N LEU A 499 -9.45 -17.27 -2.03
CA LEU A 499 -8.59 -17.79 -3.09
C LEU A 499 -8.72 -16.87 -4.30
N ASP A 500 -7.60 -16.51 -4.92
CA ASP A 500 -7.57 -15.68 -6.14
C ASP A 500 -6.55 -16.23 -7.13
N LEU A 501 -6.98 -16.42 -8.37
CA LEU A 501 -6.13 -16.76 -9.50
C LEU A 501 -6.21 -15.62 -10.52
N LEU A 502 -5.08 -15.10 -10.94
CA LEU A 502 -5.00 -14.03 -11.92
C LEU A 502 -3.94 -14.34 -12.97
N GLY A 503 -4.34 -14.30 -14.23
CA GLY A 503 -3.44 -14.32 -15.39
C GLY A 503 -3.49 -12.96 -16.09
N SER A 504 -2.33 -12.33 -16.30
CA SER A 504 -2.17 -11.05 -17.00
C SER A 504 -1.26 -11.22 -18.21
N TYR A 505 -1.78 -10.97 -19.40
CA TYR A 505 -1.01 -11.04 -20.64
C TYR A 505 -0.80 -9.64 -21.24
N GLN A 506 0.45 -9.27 -21.45
CA GLN A 506 0.82 -7.99 -22.03
C GLN A 506 0.70 -8.00 -23.56
N LEU A 507 -0.29 -7.30 -24.10
CA LEU A 507 -0.51 -7.13 -25.53
C LEU A 507 0.52 -6.16 -26.15
N ARG A 508 0.65 -5.01 -25.52
CA ARG A 508 1.56 -3.92 -25.89
C ARG A 508 2.15 -3.32 -24.61
N HIS A 509 2.93 -2.27 -24.78
CA HIS A 509 3.46 -1.48 -23.67
C HIS A 509 2.35 -1.07 -22.69
N ASN A 510 2.45 -1.50 -21.44
CA ASN A 510 1.48 -1.25 -20.34
C ASN A 510 0.00 -1.55 -20.67
N LEU A 511 -0.28 -2.31 -21.72
CA LEU A 511 -1.61 -2.75 -22.09
C LEU A 511 -1.72 -4.24 -21.82
N PHE A 512 -2.57 -4.61 -20.87
CA PHE A 512 -2.75 -5.99 -20.40
C PHE A 512 -4.19 -6.44 -20.61
N VAL A 513 -4.34 -7.73 -20.91
CA VAL A 513 -5.59 -8.47 -20.74
C VAL A 513 -5.45 -9.31 -19.49
N ASP A 514 -6.40 -9.18 -18.59
CA ASP A 514 -6.42 -9.84 -17.30
C ASP A 514 -7.59 -10.85 -17.27
N LEU A 515 -7.33 -12.08 -16.82
CA LEU A 515 -8.34 -13.10 -16.55
C LEU A 515 -8.19 -13.53 -15.10
N GLY A 516 -9.26 -13.40 -14.32
CA GLY A 516 -9.25 -13.71 -12.89
C GLY A 516 -10.40 -14.63 -12.49
N LEU A 517 -10.14 -15.45 -11.47
CA LEU A 517 -11.12 -16.28 -10.79
C LEU A 517 -10.88 -16.19 -9.30
N SER A 518 -11.91 -15.87 -8.52
CA SER A 518 -11.81 -15.71 -7.08
C SER A 518 -12.92 -16.49 -6.37
N PHE A 519 -12.59 -17.04 -5.22
CA PHE A 519 -13.51 -17.71 -4.31
C PHE A 519 -13.36 -17.13 -2.92
N ARG A 520 -14.48 -16.88 -2.24
CA ARG A 520 -14.51 -16.41 -0.85
C ARG A 520 -15.56 -17.15 -0.06
N GLN A 521 -15.17 -17.60 1.13
CA GLN A 521 -16.05 -18.22 2.10
C GLN A 521 -15.84 -17.56 3.47
N GLU A 522 -16.92 -17.22 4.14
CA GLU A 522 -16.89 -16.67 5.49
C GLU A 522 -17.79 -17.52 6.41
N LYS A 523 -17.20 -18.10 7.44
CA LYS A 523 -17.89 -18.94 8.41
C LYS A 523 -17.86 -18.29 9.78
N ILE A 524 -19.03 -17.90 10.28
CA ILE A 524 -19.21 -17.31 11.61
C ILE A 524 -19.60 -18.43 12.57
N THR A 525 -18.83 -18.58 13.66
CA THR A 525 -19.12 -19.60 14.67
C THR A 525 -20.45 -19.33 15.35
N GLY A 526 -21.31 -20.35 15.40
CA GLY A 526 -22.65 -20.24 15.99
C GLY A 526 -23.75 -19.83 15.00
N LEU A 527 -23.42 -19.48 13.77
CA LEU A 527 -24.37 -19.29 12.69
C LEU A 527 -24.37 -20.49 11.75
N THR A 528 -25.53 -20.87 11.23
CA THR A 528 -25.67 -21.96 10.24
C THR A 528 -25.26 -21.51 8.84
N GLU A 529 -25.40 -20.22 8.57
CA GLU A 529 -25.04 -19.64 7.28
C GLU A 529 -23.53 -19.48 7.16
N SER A 530 -23.00 -19.87 6.02
CA SER A 530 -21.57 -19.77 5.65
C SER A 530 -21.47 -19.13 4.27
N PRO A 531 -21.69 -17.79 4.18
CA PRO A 531 -21.76 -17.13 2.87
C PRO A 531 -20.54 -17.44 2.00
N GLN A 532 -20.82 -17.94 0.79
CA GLN A 532 -19.81 -18.27 -0.21
C GLN A 532 -20.09 -17.51 -1.50
N ALA A 533 -19.02 -17.09 -2.15
CA ALA A 533 -19.09 -16.42 -3.44
C ALA A 533 -17.95 -16.90 -4.35
N LEU A 534 -18.29 -17.16 -5.60
CA LEU A 534 -17.33 -17.46 -6.68
C LEU A 534 -17.54 -16.44 -7.79
N TRP A 535 -16.49 -15.74 -8.19
CA TRP A 535 -16.60 -14.80 -9.30
C TRP A 535 -15.44 -14.89 -10.28
N GLY A 536 -15.80 -14.72 -11.56
CA GLY A 536 -14.86 -14.61 -12.66
C GLY A 536 -14.80 -13.18 -13.19
N ARG A 537 -13.65 -12.75 -13.69
CA ARG A 537 -13.45 -11.44 -14.28
C ARG A 537 -12.54 -11.49 -15.50
N LEU A 538 -12.90 -10.69 -16.49
CA LEU A 538 -12.07 -10.39 -17.66
C LEU A 538 -11.84 -8.89 -17.72
N GLY A 539 -10.59 -8.46 -17.87
CA GLY A 539 -10.19 -7.06 -17.84
C GLY A 539 -9.29 -6.66 -19.00
N LEU A 540 -9.37 -5.38 -19.35
CA LEU A 540 -8.42 -4.67 -20.21
C LEU A 540 -7.85 -3.50 -19.41
N ARG A 541 -6.53 -3.50 -19.22
CA ARG A 541 -5.85 -2.54 -18.36
C ARG A 541 -4.71 -1.85 -19.10
N TRP A 542 -4.72 -0.51 -19.08
CA TRP A 542 -3.70 0.31 -19.74
C TRP A 542 -3.15 1.37 -18.79
N ASN A 543 -1.84 1.35 -18.55
CA ASN A 543 -1.10 2.23 -17.64
C ASN A 543 -1.65 2.23 -16.19
N MET A 544 -2.40 1.22 -15.79
CA MET A 544 -2.94 1.04 -14.44
C MET A 544 -2.51 -0.28 -13.82
N LEU A 545 -2.50 -0.31 -12.50
CA LEU A 545 -2.25 -1.55 -11.74
C LEU A 545 -3.57 -2.25 -11.44
N GLU A 546 -3.50 -3.59 -11.43
CA GLU A 546 -4.55 -4.41 -10.84
C GLU A 546 -4.49 -4.27 -9.31
N ARG A 547 -5.63 -4.03 -8.68
CA ARG A 547 -5.76 -3.99 -7.23
C ARG A 547 -6.56 -5.19 -6.76
N GLY A 548 -5.95 -6.01 -5.91
CA GLY A 548 -6.63 -7.10 -5.23
C GLY A 548 -7.75 -6.58 -4.31
N GLN A 549 -8.77 -7.42 -4.13
CA GLN A 549 -9.89 -7.21 -3.18
C GLN A 549 -9.86 -8.33 -2.13
N ASP A 550 -8.72 -8.51 -1.50
CA ASP A 550 -8.33 -9.67 -0.71
C ASP A 550 -8.43 -9.42 0.82
N PHE A 551 -9.49 -8.73 1.26
CA PHE A 551 -9.72 -8.36 2.66
C PHE A 551 -11.13 -8.68 3.17
#